data_8fd9033ead015622c645a6cb34ad32ca
#
_entry.id   8fd9033ead015622c645a6cb34ad32ca
#
_cell.length_a   1.000
_cell.length_b   1.000
_cell.length_c   1.000
_cell.angle_alpha   90.00
_cell.angle_beta   90.00
_cell.angle_gamma   90.00
#
_symmetry.space_group_name_H-M   'P 1'
#
loop_
_entity.id
_entity.type
_entity.pdbx_description
1 polymer ?
#
loop_
_entity_poly.entity_id
_entity_poly.type
_entity_poly.pdbx_seq_one_letter_code
_entity_poly.pdbx_strand_id
1 'polypeptide(L)'
;MLSQLIEIPSLSREEDKTADLLQAFFEKQGVSVNRQGNNVWARNLHFDSSKPTILLNSHHDTVKPNQGYTKNPHKAIIEDGKLFGLGSNDAGGPLVCLIMSFLHLYDREDLKYNLLMAATAEEEVSGAGGVSSILSELGAIEVGIVGEPTLMEMAISEKGLMVLDCYAKGRAGHAARDEGENAIYKAIKDIEWFRTYQFPKQSEKLGPVKMSVTVIEAGSQHNVVP
;
A
#
# COMPACT_ATOMS: atom_id res chain seq x y z
N MET A 1 6.03 -14.87 13.23
CA MET A 1 4.98 -14.08 12.58
C MET A 1 5.41 -13.55 11.20
N LEU A 2 6.42 -12.69 11.06
CA LEU A 2 6.82 -12.15 9.76
C LEU A 2 7.08 -13.23 8.69
N SER A 3 7.80 -14.29 9.02
CA SER A 3 8.02 -15.42 8.10
C SER A 3 6.71 -16.08 7.65
N GLN A 4 5.73 -16.20 8.53
CA GLN A 4 4.43 -16.77 8.19
C GLN A 4 3.61 -15.84 7.26
N LEU A 5 3.70 -14.51 7.46
CA LEU A 5 3.08 -13.54 6.54
C LEU A 5 3.69 -13.64 5.14
N ILE A 6 5.03 -13.73 5.03
CA ILE A 6 5.73 -13.88 3.75
C ILE A 6 5.31 -15.16 3.01
N GLU A 7 5.10 -16.27 3.75
CA GLU A 7 4.78 -17.57 3.16
C GLU A 7 3.33 -17.70 2.66
N ILE A 8 2.50 -16.74 3.01
CA ILE A 8 1.09 -16.66 2.56
C ILE A 8 0.99 -15.59 1.48
N PRO A 9 0.70 -15.94 0.22
CA PRO A 9 0.38 -14.93 -0.79
C PRO A 9 -0.80 -14.05 -0.35
N SER A 10 -0.64 -12.73 -0.42
CA SER A 10 -1.62 -11.75 0.04
C SER A 10 -1.72 -10.57 -0.93
N LEU A 11 -2.02 -10.85 -2.19
CA LEU A 11 -2.27 -9.78 -3.16
C LEU A 11 -3.46 -8.94 -2.69
N SER A 12 -3.42 -7.64 -2.97
CA SER A 12 -4.53 -6.75 -2.65
C SER A 12 -5.87 -7.33 -3.10
N ARG A 13 -6.84 -7.40 -2.19
CA ARG A 13 -8.15 -8.06 -2.28
C ARG A 13 -8.17 -9.59 -2.16
N GLU A 14 -7.04 -10.22 -1.91
CA GLU A 14 -6.88 -11.66 -1.73
C GLU A 14 -6.14 -11.97 -0.40
N GLU A 15 -6.32 -11.10 0.61
CA GLU A 15 -5.60 -11.15 1.90
C GLU A 15 -6.30 -12.01 2.97
N ASP A 16 -7.33 -12.76 2.63
CA ASP A 16 -8.14 -13.55 3.57
C ASP A 16 -7.32 -14.42 4.50
N LYS A 17 -6.29 -15.11 3.99
CA LYS A 17 -5.44 -16.00 4.77
C LYS A 17 -4.47 -15.27 5.71
N THR A 18 -3.96 -14.13 5.30
CA THR A 18 -3.12 -13.31 6.20
C THR A 18 -3.97 -12.63 7.27
N ALA A 19 -5.20 -12.22 6.96
CA ALA A 19 -6.17 -11.75 7.95
C ALA A 19 -6.51 -12.85 8.97
N ASP A 20 -6.75 -14.10 8.52
CA ASP A 20 -6.96 -15.25 9.40
C ASP A 20 -5.76 -15.51 10.32
N LEU A 21 -4.54 -15.45 9.77
CA LEU A 21 -3.30 -15.58 10.55
C LEU A 21 -3.18 -14.50 11.63
N LEU A 22 -3.44 -13.24 11.25
CA LEU A 22 -3.37 -12.09 12.16
C LEU A 22 -4.41 -12.21 13.28
N GLN A 23 -5.65 -12.54 12.95
CA GLN A 23 -6.72 -12.75 13.91
C GLN A 23 -6.34 -13.86 14.90
N ALA A 24 -5.97 -15.04 14.40
CA ALA A 24 -5.57 -16.16 15.23
C ALA A 24 -4.35 -15.85 16.11
N PHE A 25 -3.42 -15.04 15.62
CA PHE A 25 -2.27 -14.61 16.39
C PHE A 25 -2.69 -13.75 17.59
N PHE A 26 -3.53 -12.75 17.39
CA PHE A 26 -4.02 -11.90 18.47
C PHE A 26 -4.83 -12.70 19.49
N GLU A 27 -5.75 -13.54 19.03
CA GLU A 27 -6.56 -14.42 19.90
C GLU A 27 -5.69 -15.32 20.77
N LYS A 28 -4.61 -15.87 20.20
CA LYS A 28 -3.62 -16.67 20.96
C LYS A 28 -2.89 -15.86 22.03
N GLN A 29 -2.74 -14.55 21.84
CA GLN A 29 -2.16 -13.64 22.84
C GLN A 29 -3.22 -13.19 23.89
N GLY A 30 -4.46 -13.65 23.81
CA GLY A 30 -5.55 -13.24 24.69
C GLY A 30 -6.13 -11.85 24.35
N VAL A 31 -5.88 -11.35 23.16
CA VAL A 31 -6.38 -10.07 22.68
C VAL A 31 -7.70 -10.27 21.95
N SER A 32 -8.74 -9.54 22.37
CA SER A 32 -10.00 -9.48 21.64
C SER A 32 -9.84 -8.65 20.37
N VAL A 33 -10.17 -9.23 19.22
CA VAL A 33 -10.06 -8.59 17.92
C VAL A 33 -11.42 -8.37 17.28
N ASN A 34 -11.47 -7.38 16.41
CA ASN A 34 -12.56 -7.15 15.47
C ASN A 34 -12.03 -7.41 14.05
N ARG A 35 -12.93 -7.78 13.15
CA ARG A 35 -12.61 -7.99 11.75
C ARG A 35 -13.74 -7.48 10.86
N GLN A 36 -13.38 -6.81 9.77
CA GLN A 36 -14.29 -6.46 8.68
C GLN A 36 -13.57 -6.66 7.35
N GLY A 37 -14.07 -7.59 6.54
CA GLY A 37 -13.36 -8.06 5.36
C GLY A 37 -12.01 -8.66 5.76
N ASN A 38 -10.94 -8.12 5.19
CA ASN A 38 -9.58 -8.52 5.51
C ASN A 38 -8.88 -7.55 6.51
N ASN A 39 -9.56 -6.53 7.00
CA ASN A 39 -9.02 -5.66 8.05
C ASN A 39 -9.22 -6.29 9.43
N VAL A 40 -8.18 -6.33 10.23
CA VAL A 40 -8.16 -6.87 11.61
C VAL A 40 -7.67 -5.79 12.57
N TRP A 41 -8.45 -5.50 13.64
CA TRP A 41 -8.03 -4.47 14.61
C TRP A 41 -8.38 -4.85 16.04
N ALA A 42 -7.63 -4.28 16.98
CA ALA A 42 -7.80 -4.49 18.41
C ALA A 42 -7.57 -3.20 19.20
N ARG A 43 -8.27 -3.06 20.32
CA ARG A 43 -8.06 -2.01 21.33
C ARG A 43 -7.25 -2.56 22.48
N ASN A 44 -6.47 -1.71 23.17
CA ASN A 44 -5.79 -2.13 24.39
C ASN A 44 -6.80 -2.54 25.49
N LEU A 45 -6.37 -3.36 26.43
CA LEU A 45 -7.24 -3.97 27.45
C LEU A 45 -8.00 -2.93 28.28
N HIS A 46 -7.35 -1.85 28.68
CA HIS A 46 -7.91 -0.78 29.50
C HIS A 46 -8.35 0.43 28.66
N PHE A 47 -9.03 0.15 27.53
CA PHE A 47 -9.57 1.19 26.66
C PHE A 47 -10.60 2.05 27.41
N ASP A 48 -10.42 3.36 27.39
CA ASP A 48 -11.26 4.35 28.05
C ASP A 48 -11.68 5.44 27.06
N SER A 49 -12.97 5.54 26.76
CA SER A 49 -13.51 6.49 25.77
C SER A 49 -13.27 7.97 26.11
N SER A 50 -12.87 8.28 27.35
CA SER A 50 -12.50 9.64 27.77
C SER A 50 -11.05 10.01 27.40
N LYS A 51 -10.21 9.04 27.04
CA LYS A 51 -8.81 9.26 26.68
C LYS A 51 -8.63 9.41 25.17
N PRO A 52 -7.65 10.21 24.71
CA PRO A 52 -7.28 10.29 23.29
C PRO A 52 -6.77 8.93 22.80
N THR A 53 -7.00 8.62 21.52
CA THR A 53 -6.61 7.34 20.92
C THR A 53 -5.46 7.54 19.93
N ILE A 54 -4.42 6.72 20.09
CA ILE A 54 -3.33 6.56 19.12
C ILE A 54 -3.61 5.31 18.29
N LEU A 55 -3.70 5.49 16.98
CA LEU A 55 -3.79 4.40 16.01
C LEU A 55 -2.39 3.96 15.60
N LEU A 56 -2.13 2.67 15.71
CA LEU A 56 -0.98 1.97 15.10
C LEU A 56 -1.52 1.23 13.87
N ASN A 57 -1.15 1.64 12.68
CA ASN A 57 -1.67 1.07 11.43
C ASN A 57 -0.54 0.64 10.49
N SER A 58 -0.70 -0.49 9.86
CA SER A 58 0.10 -0.92 8.71
C SER A 58 -0.68 -1.93 7.90
N HIS A 59 -0.30 -2.15 6.65
CA HIS A 59 -0.99 -3.08 5.76
C HIS A 59 -0.34 -4.48 5.76
N HIS A 60 -1.10 -5.47 5.25
CA HIS A 60 -0.63 -6.84 5.10
C HIS A 60 -0.83 -7.40 3.69
N ASP A 61 -1.36 -6.59 2.78
CA ASP A 61 -1.35 -6.91 1.36
C ASP A 61 0.01 -6.63 0.72
N THR A 62 0.20 -7.19 -0.46
CA THR A 62 1.42 -7.07 -1.25
C THR A 62 1.08 -6.90 -2.73
N VAL A 63 2.01 -6.28 -3.46
CA VAL A 63 2.00 -6.26 -4.94
C VAL A 63 2.27 -7.64 -5.53
N LYS A 64 2.06 -7.80 -6.83
CA LYS A 64 2.49 -9.00 -7.56
C LYS A 64 4.02 -9.08 -7.62
N PRO A 65 4.61 -10.29 -7.44
CA PRO A 65 6.04 -10.46 -7.63
C PRO A 65 6.47 -10.01 -9.04
N ASN A 66 7.50 -9.20 -9.14
CA ASN A 66 8.05 -8.83 -10.44
C ASN A 66 9.01 -9.89 -10.98
N GLN A 67 9.31 -9.85 -12.28
CA GLN A 67 10.18 -10.82 -12.96
C GLN A 67 11.67 -10.75 -12.52
N GLY A 68 12.05 -9.71 -11.80
CA GLY A 68 13.43 -9.52 -11.31
C GLY A 68 13.75 -10.26 -10.00
N TYR A 69 12.78 -10.96 -9.41
CA TYR A 69 13.03 -11.72 -8.19
C TYR A 69 13.99 -12.87 -8.44
N THR A 70 15.10 -12.92 -7.70
CA THR A 70 16.12 -14.01 -7.76
C THR A 70 15.87 -15.08 -6.71
N LYS A 71 15.02 -14.83 -5.73
CA LYS A 71 14.61 -15.76 -4.67
C LYS A 71 13.09 -15.99 -4.77
N ASN A 72 12.62 -17.11 -4.20
CA ASN A 72 11.17 -17.36 -4.13
C ASN A 72 10.50 -16.26 -3.29
N PRO A 73 9.58 -15.47 -3.85
CA PRO A 73 8.93 -14.36 -3.15
C PRO A 73 8.10 -14.81 -1.95
N HIS A 74 7.52 -16.00 -2.00
CA HIS A 74 6.68 -16.58 -0.95
C HIS A 74 7.41 -17.60 -0.08
N LYS A 75 8.71 -17.40 0.13
CA LYS A 75 9.52 -18.19 1.06
C LYS A 75 10.35 -17.25 1.93
N ALA A 76 10.17 -17.36 3.23
CA ALA A 76 11.00 -16.62 4.19
C ALA A 76 12.42 -17.19 4.21
N ILE A 77 13.36 -16.47 3.61
CA ILE A 77 14.77 -16.92 3.49
C ILE A 77 15.63 -16.00 4.34
N ILE A 78 16.34 -16.57 5.31
CA ILE A 78 17.29 -15.83 6.16
C ILE A 78 18.70 -16.14 5.69
N GLU A 79 19.41 -15.12 5.21
CA GLU A 79 20.80 -15.19 4.76
C GLU A 79 21.55 -13.94 5.21
N ASP A 80 22.72 -14.10 5.76
CA ASP A 80 23.62 -13.02 6.20
C ASP A 80 22.92 -11.97 7.09
N GLY A 81 22.06 -12.42 8.00
CA GLY A 81 21.31 -11.55 8.90
C GLY A 81 20.18 -10.77 8.25
N LYS A 82 19.81 -11.08 6.99
CA LYS A 82 18.71 -10.46 6.25
C LYS A 82 17.59 -11.47 6.02
N LEU A 83 16.35 -11.04 6.18
CA LEU A 83 15.16 -11.80 5.85
C LEU A 83 14.65 -11.36 4.46
N PHE A 84 14.67 -12.28 3.52
CA PHE A 84 14.15 -12.08 2.16
C PHE A 84 12.76 -12.68 2.02
N GLY A 85 11.90 -12.02 1.25
CA GLY A 85 10.56 -12.44 0.88
C GLY A 85 9.71 -11.25 0.51
N LEU A 86 8.68 -11.47 -0.30
CA LEU A 86 7.73 -10.42 -0.69
C LEU A 86 6.99 -9.90 0.53
N GLY A 87 6.84 -8.59 0.67
CA GLY A 87 6.23 -7.99 1.85
C GLY A 87 7.07 -8.03 3.12
N SER A 88 8.34 -8.52 3.09
CA SER A 88 9.20 -8.54 4.29
C SER A 88 9.53 -7.13 4.80
N ASN A 89 9.62 -6.16 3.91
CA ASN A 89 9.92 -4.76 4.20
C ASN A 89 8.68 -3.87 4.04
N ASP A 90 7.90 -4.10 2.99
CA ASP A 90 6.70 -3.36 2.64
C ASP A 90 5.48 -4.30 2.68
N ALA A 91 4.61 -4.26 3.75
CA ALA A 91 4.94 -3.58 5.01
C ALA A 91 4.96 -4.56 6.20
N GLY A 92 5.24 -5.86 5.95
CA GLY A 92 5.20 -6.90 7.00
C GLY A 92 6.16 -6.65 8.17
N GLY A 93 7.36 -6.11 7.91
CA GLY A 93 8.32 -5.73 8.96
C GLY A 93 7.74 -4.64 9.88
N PRO A 94 7.35 -3.48 9.34
CA PRO A 94 6.68 -2.43 10.10
C PRO A 94 5.41 -2.92 10.82
N LEU A 95 4.56 -3.69 10.16
CA LEU A 95 3.36 -4.27 10.74
C LEU A 95 3.67 -5.10 11.99
N VAL A 96 4.61 -6.03 11.88
CA VAL A 96 5.01 -6.88 13.03
C VAL A 96 5.60 -6.04 14.16
N CYS A 97 6.39 -5.02 13.85
CA CYS A 97 6.93 -4.11 14.86
C CYS A 97 5.81 -3.37 15.62
N LEU A 98 4.79 -2.85 14.91
CA LEU A 98 3.65 -2.17 15.52
C LEU A 98 2.79 -3.14 16.35
N ILE A 99 2.54 -4.36 15.87
CA ILE A 99 1.83 -5.40 16.62
C ILE A 99 2.57 -5.73 17.92
N MET A 100 3.87 -5.92 17.88
CA MET A 100 4.66 -6.24 19.07
C MET A 100 4.71 -5.06 20.05
N SER A 101 4.77 -3.84 19.55
CA SER A 101 4.68 -2.62 20.38
C SER A 101 3.30 -2.50 21.06
N PHE A 102 2.23 -2.77 20.33
CA PHE A 102 0.87 -2.82 20.88
C PHE A 102 0.76 -3.87 21.99
N LEU A 103 1.22 -5.10 21.73
CA LEU A 103 1.16 -6.20 22.71
C LEU A 103 1.98 -5.91 23.97
N HIS A 104 3.13 -5.24 23.84
CA HIS A 104 3.96 -4.83 24.97
C HIS A 104 3.24 -3.83 25.90
N LEU A 105 2.34 -3.06 25.35
CA LEU A 105 1.59 -2.02 26.08
C LEU A 105 0.12 -2.41 26.33
N TYR A 106 -0.30 -3.60 25.89
CA TYR A 106 -1.71 -4.01 25.83
C TYR A 106 -2.43 -3.97 27.19
N ASP A 107 -1.78 -4.45 28.25
CA ASP A 107 -2.33 -4.58 29.61
C ASP A 107 -1.91 -3.45 30.56
N ARG A 108 -1.28 -2.38 30.04
CA ARG A 108 -0.83 -1.25 30.84
C ARG A 108 -2.03 -0.38 31.26
N GLU A 109 -2.22 -0.21 32.58
CA GLU A 109 -3.27 0.62 33.16
C GLU A 109 -2.92 2.11 33.25
N ASP A 110 -1.62 2.43 33.27
CA ASP A 110 -1.10 3.78 33.48
C ASP A 110 -0.99 4.64 32.20
N LEU A 111 -1.47 4.14 31.07
CA LEU A 111 -1.45 4.90 29.82
C LEU A 111 -2.40 6.10 29.88
N LYS A 112 -1.91 7.25 29.46
CA LYS A 112 -2.70 8.49 29.33
C LYS A 112 -3.53 8.55 28.05
N TYR A 113 -3.41 7.57 27.18
CA TYR A 113 -4.07 7.43 25.90
C TYR A 113 -4.45 5.97 25.64
N ASN A 114 -5.40 5.78 24.78
CA ASN A 114 -5.71 4.46 24.24
C ASN A 114 -4.75 4.08 23.15
N LEU A 115 -4.56 2.77 22.97
CA LEU A 115 -3.90 2.21 21.78
C LEU A 115 -4.92 1.42 20.98
N LEU A 116 -4.90 1.65 19.68
CA LEU A 116 -5.66 0.92 18.67
C LEU A 116 -4.66 0.38 17.66
N MET A 117 -4.59 -0.94 17.49
CA MET A 117 -3.79 -1.58 16.45
C MET A 117 -4.71 -2.01 15.31
N ALA A 118 -4.40 -1.62 14.08
CA ALA A 118 -5.11 -2.03 12.87
C ALA A 118 -4.13 -2.57 11.82
N ALA A 119 -4.30 -3.83 11.45
CA ALA A 119 -3.70 -4.45 10.28
C ALA A 119 -4.70 -4.35 9.14
N THR A 120 -4.40 -3.57 8.12
CA THR A 120 -5.34 -3.23 7.05
C THR A 120 -4.99 -3.89 5.72
N ALA A 121 -6.00 -4.04 4.88
CA ALA A 121 -5.93 -4.61 3.54
C ALA A 121 -5.92 -3.51 2.48
N GLU A 122 -5.71 -3.91 1.21
CA GLU A 122 -5.88 -3.10 0.00
C GLU A 122 -5.11 -1.76 -0.02
N GLU A 123 -4.01 -1.63 0.71
CA GLU A 123 -3.20 -0.40 0.74
C GLU A 123 -2.57 -0.15 -0.64
N GLU A 124 -1.91 -1.16 -1.20
CA GLU A 124 -1.13 -1.13 -2.44
C GLU A 124 -1.95 -0.74 -3.70
N VAL A 125 -3.27 -0.78 -3.58
CA VAL A 125 -4.20 -0.38 -4.64
C VAL A 125 -5.10 0.78 -4.23
N SER A 126 -4.85 1.40 -3.07
CA SER A 126 -5.73 2.43 -2.47
C SER A 126 -7.20 1.99 -2.50
N GLY A 127 -7.45 0.73 -2.13
CA GLY A 127 -8.74 0.07 -2.31
C GLY A 127 -9.79 0.52 -1.30
N ALA A 128 -11.05 0.48 -1.71
CA ALA A 128 -12.18 0.87 -0.86
C ALA A 128 -12.40 -0.10 0.32
N GLY A 129 -11.90 -1.34 0.23
CA GLY A 129 -11.96 -2.34 1.29
C GLY A 129 -10.86 -2.20 2.35
N GLY A 130 -9.92 -1.26 2.18
CA GLY A 130 -8.82 -0.99 3.11
C GLY A 130 -9.25 -0.19 4.35
N VAL A 131 -8.31 0.57 4.92
CA VAL A 131 -8.52 1.34 6.17
C VAL A 131 -9.76 2.22 6.13
N SER A 132 -10.09 2.80 4.98
CA SER A 132 -11.26 3.67 4.82
C SER A 132 -12.57 2.97 5.17
N SER A 133 -12.68 1.66 4.94
CA SER A 133 -13.89 0.87 5.21
C SER A 133 -14.18 0.69 6.70
N ILE A 134 -13.16 0.81 7.55
CA ILE A 134 -13.26 0.58 9.00
C ILE A 134 -13.13 1.85 9.84
N LEU A 135 -12.88 3.01 9.25
CA LEU A 135 -12.68 4.26 10.01
C LEU A 135 -13.80 4.58 10.98
N SER A 136 -15.06 4.34 10.60
CA SER A 136 -16.21 4.54 11.49
C SER A 136 -16.19 3.64 12.73
N GLU A 137 -15.65 2.43 12.60
CA GLU A 137 -15.54 1.43 13.68
C GLU A 137 -14.37 1.73 14.63
N LEU A 138 -13.33 2.37 14.11
CA LEU A 138 -12.15 2.73 14.91
C LEU A 138 -12.48 3.86 15.91
N GLY A 139 -13.40 4.76 15.55
CA GLY A 139 -13.79 5.91 16.36
C GLY A 139 -12.86 7.11 16.21
N ALA A 140 -12.87 8.01 17.18
CA ALA A 140 -12.02 9.21 17.14
C ALA A 140 -10.53 8.84 17.35
N ILE A 141 -9.69 9.29 16.44
CA ILE A 141 -8.23 9.08 16.45
C ILE A 141 -7.57 10.44 16.60
N GLU A 142 -6.72 10.60 17.60
CA GLU A 142 -5.94 11.82 17.85
C GLU A 142 -4.65 11.82 17.03
N VAL A 143 -3.97 10.67 16.98
CA VAL A 143 -2.71 10.50 16.25
C VAL A 143 -2.71 9.13 15.57
N GLY A 144 -2.27 9.08 14.31
CA GLY A 144 -1.97 7.86 13.59
C GLY A 144 -0.46 7.67 13.43
N ILE A 145 0.04 6.49 13.77
CA ILE A 145 1.39 6.04 13.44
C ILE A 145 1.24 4.95 12.38
N VAL A 146 1.70 5.25 11.18
CA VAL A 146 1.63 4.34 10.03
C VAL A 146 2.97 3.66 9.84
N GLY A 147 2.97 2.33 9.85
CA GLY A 147 4.16 1.52 9.65
C GLY A 147 4.43 1.27 8.18
N GLU A 148 5.48 1.92 7.67
CA GLU A 148 5.97 1.84 6.29
C GLU A 148 7.50 1.75 6.26
N PRO A 149 8.12 1.34 5.13
CA PRO A 149 9.58 1.22 5.01
C PRO A 149 10.26 2.61 4.90
N THR A 150 10.35 3.34 6.00
CA THR A 150 10.90 4.71 6.06
C THR A 150 12.37 4.77 6.50
N LEU A 151 13.09 3.66 6.51
CA LEU A 151 14.45 3.55 7.07
C LEU A 151 14.56 3.99 8.55
N MET A 152 13.49 3.81 9.32
CA MET A 152 13.35 4.26 10.71
C MET A 152 13.33 5.79 10.87
N GLU A 153 13.13 6.55 9.80
CA GLU A 153 12.92 7.98 9.84
C GLU A 153 11.43 8.31 9.94
N MET A 154 11.10 9.38 10.65
CA MET A 154 9.71 9.82 10.80
C MET A 154 9.31 10.72 9.63
N ALA A 155 8.51 10.19 8.71
CA ALA A 155 7.84 10.99 7.70
C ALA A 155 6.62 11.70 8.31
N ILE A 156 6.60 13.03 8.24
CA ILE A 156 5.51 13.86 8.79
C ILE A 156 4.66 14.53 7.71
N SER A 157 5.02 14.35 6.46
CA SER A 157 4.27 14.80 5.29
C SER A 157 4.72 14.05 4.05
N GLU A 158 3.82 13.81 3.12
CA GLU A 158 4.11 13.17 1.85
C GLU A 158 3.37 13.85 0.69
N LYS A 159 3.79 13.52 -0.53
CA LYS A 159 3.10 13.98 -1.75
C LYS A 159 1.84 13.17 -1.97
N GLY A 160 0.77 13.85 -2.37
CA GLY A 160 -0.40 13.15 -2.88
C GLY A 160 -0.08 12.38 -4.16
N LEU A 161 -0.77 11.27 -4.37
CA LEU A 161 -0.69 10.45 -5.57
C LEU A 161 -1.92 10.72 -6.46
N MET A 162 -1.69 10.81 -7.77
CA MET A 162 -2.75 10.86 -8.78
C MET A 162 -2.36 9.93 -9.93
N VAL A 163 -3.28 9.05 -10.31
CA VAL A 163 -3.16 8.21 -11.50
C VAL A 163 -4.04 8.78 -12.60
N LEU A 164 -3.51 8.93 -13.80
CA LEU A 164 -4.21 9.44 -14.96
C LEU A 164 -4.19 8.39 -16.08
N ASP A 165 -5.36 7.88 -16.46
CA ASP A 165 -5.54 7.08 -17.67
C ASP A 165 -5.84 7.99 -18.84
N CYS A 166 -4.90 8.06 -19.80
CA CYS A 166 -4.97 8.94 -20.93
C CYS A 166 -5.18 8.14 -22.23
N TYR A 167 -6.04 8.64 -23.10
CA TYR A 167 -6.39 7.97 -24.35
C TYR A 167 -6.14 8.89 -25.53
N ALA A 168 -5.17 8.56 -26.38
CA ALA A 168 -4.98 9.23 -27.68
C ALA A 168 -5.89 8.56 -28.73
N LYS A 169 -6.70 9.38 -29.42
CA LYS A 169 -7.60 8.90 -30.46
C LYS A 169 -7.03 9.20 -31.85
N GLY A 170 -6.95 8.17 -32.67
CA GLY A 170 -6.57 8.24 -34.09
C GLY A 170 -7.75 7.94 -35.02
N ARG A 171 -7.42 7.77 -36.28
CA ARG A 171 -8.32 7.29 -37.33
C ARG A 171 -7.58 6.22 -38.13
N ALA A 172 -8.13 5.02 -38.14
CA ALA A 172 -7.51 3.88 -38.83
C ALA A 172 -7.31 4.14 -40.33
N GLY A 173 -6.23 3.60 -40.87
CA GLY A 173 -5.89 3.64 -42.26
C GLY A 173 -4.85 2.56 -42.58
N HIS A 174 -4.53 2.36 -43.87
CA HIS A 174 -3.51 1.41 -44.28
C HIS A 174 -2.11 2.01 -44.05
N ALA A 175 -1.25 1.33 -43.29
CA ALA A 175 0.05 1.87 -42.87
C ALA A 175 1.01 2.23 -44.01
N ALA A 176 0.86 1.63 -45.23
CA ALA A 176 1.64 1.95 -46.42
C ALA A 176 1.01 3.04 -47.32
N ARG A 177 -0.03 3.74 -46.85
CA ARG A 177 -0.71 4.80 -47.60
C ARG A 177 -0.80 6.04 -46.71
N ASP A 178 -0.93 7.22 -47.35
CA ASP A 178 -1.15 8.48 -46.64
C ASP A 178 -2.62 8.60 -46.18
N GLU A 179 -3.05 7.64 -45.36
CA GLU A 179 -4.42 7.52 -44.83
C GLU A 179 -4.40 7.45 -43.33
N GLY A 180 -5.50 7.92 -42.71
CA GLY A 180 -5.68 7.82 -41.27
C GLY A 180 -5.01 8.94 -40.46
N GLU A 181 -5.04 8.79 -39.16
CA GLU A 181 -4.38 9.66 -38.16
C GLU A 181 -3.76 8.78 -37.09
N ASN A 182 -2.45 8.75 -36.99
CA ASN A 182 -1.76 7.84 -36.09
C ASN A 182 -1.86 8.30 -34.63
N ALA A 183 -2.60 7.52 -33.81
CA ALA A 183 -2.76 7.79 -32.38
C ALA A 183 -1.44 7.70 -31.60
N ILE A 184 -0.50 6.84 -32.04
CA ILE A 184 0.83 6.73 -31.42
C ILE A 184 1.57 8.06 -31.54
N TYR A 185 1.55 8.70 -32.71
CA TYR A 185 2.23 9.98 -32.94
C TYR A 185 1.60 11.13 -32.13
N LYS A 186 0.29 11.04 -31.84
CA LYS A 186 -0.37 11.97 -30.92
C LYS A 186 0.09 11.71 -29.50
N ALA A 187 0.05 10.44 -29.05
CA ALA A 187 0.47 10.06 -27.69
C ALA A 187 1.94 10.43 -27.39
N ILE A 188 2.85 10.32 -28.37
CA ILE A 188 4.25 10.73 -28.21
C ILE A 188 4.36 12.21 -27.80
N LYS A 189 3.54 13.10 -28.38
CA LYS A 189 3.53 14.53 -28.01
C LYS A 189 3.03 14.74 -26.60
N ASP A 190 2.00 14.00 -26.20
CA ASP A 190 1.46 14.08 -24.85
C ASP A 190 2.45 13.52 -23.82
N ILE A 191 3.12 12.39 -24.13
CA ILE A 191 4.20 11.82 -23.31
C ILE A 191 5.34 12.84 -23.12
N GLU A 192 5.75 13.53 -24.20
CA GLU A 192 6.79 14.54 -24.12
C GLU A 192 6.35 15.73 -23.24
N TRP A 193 5.08 16.10 -23.30
CA TRP A 193 4.53 17.10 -22.38
C TRP A 193 4.61 16.62 -20.93
N PHE A 194 4.14 15.41 -20.59
CA PHE A 194 4.26 14.86 -19.22
C PHE A 194 5.71 14.81 -18.73
N ARG A 195 6.65 14.52 -19.61
CA ARG A 195 8.08 14.43 -19.30
C ARG A 195 8.72 15.80 -19.01
N THR A 196 8.26 16.84 -19.66
CA THR A 196 8.94 18.15 -19.68
C THR A 196 8.22 19.24 -18.91
N TYR A 197 6.91 19.10 -18.70
CA TYR A 197 6.13 20.12 -18.01
C TYR A 197 6.54 20.28 -16.54
N GLN A 198 6.68 21.52 -16.13
CA GLN A 198 6.96 21.86 -14.74
C GLN A 198 5.83 22.72 -14.19
N PHE A 199 5.28 22.29 -13.04
CA PHE A 199 4.26 23.07 -12.36
C PHE A 199 4.86 24.35 -11.77
N PRO A 200 4.20 25.50 -11.93
CA PRO A 200 4.72 26.79 -11.45
C PRO A 200 4.72 26.91 -9.92
N LYS A 201 3.88 26.11 -9.23
CA LYS A 201 3.84 26.07 -7.77
C LYS A 201 4.57 24.83 -7.27
N GLN A 202 5.41 25.02 -6.27
CA GLN A 202 6.14 23.96 -5.60
C GLN A 202 5.93 24.07 -4.09
N SER A 203 5.92 22.93 -3.41
CA SER A 203 5.92 22.92 -1.94
C SER A 203 7.33 23.21 -1.43
N GLU A 204 7.46 24.08 -0.44
CA GLU A 204 8.74 24.32 0.23
C GLU A 204 9.28 23.07 0.92
N LYS A 205 8.39 22.23 1.48
CA LYS A 205 8.78 20.99 2.17
C LYS A 205 8.94 19.80 1.24
N LEU A 206 8.01 19.63 0.29
CA LEU A 206 7.91 18.43 -0.54
C LEU A 206 8.56 18.59 -1.91
N GLY A 207 8.95 19.83 -2.29
CA GLY A 207 9.56 20.14 -3.58
C GLY A 207 8.57 20.07 -4.76
N PRO A 208 9.06 19.89 -5.99
CA PRO A 208 8.26 19.92 -7.20
C PRO A 208 7.32 18.72 -7.33
N VAL A 209 6.22 18.92 -8.05
CA VAL A 209 5.37 17.80 -8.51
C VAL A 209 6.17 16.97 -9.53
N LYS A 210 6.13 15.66 -9.37
CA LYS A 210 6.73 14.71 -10.33
C LYS A 210 5.63 14.02 -11.13
N MET A 211 5.84 13.87 -12.42
CA MET A 211 5.00 13.06 -13.31
C MET A 211 5.85 11.99 -13.98
N SER A 212 5.31 10.80 -14.13
CA SER A 212 5.96 9.69 -14.83
C SER A 212 4.93 8.94 -15.65
N VAL A 213 5.24 8.67 -16.91
CA VAL A 213 4.47 7.73 -17.73
C VAL A 213 5.01 6.34 -17.42
N THR A 214 4.17 5.48 -16.90
CA THR A 214 4.55 4.15 -16.39
C THR A 214 4.05 3.00 -17.26
N VAL A 215 2.98 3.25 -18.03
CA VAL A 215 2.38 2.26 -18.93
C VAL A 215 2.07 2.92 -20.27
N ILE A 216 2.33 2.21 -21.37
CA ILE A 216 1.88 2.57 -22.72
C ILE A 216 1.44 1.31 -23.45
N GLU A 217 0.23 1.34 -24.02
CA GLU A 217 -0.30 0.30 -24.88
C GLU A 217 -0.76 0.94 -26.19
N ALA A 218 -0.32 0.43 -27.34
CA ALA A 218 -0.65 1.03 -28.61
C ALA A 218 -0.56 0.03 -29.78
N GLY A 219 -1.49 0.20 -30.74
CA GLY A 219 -1.53 -0.60 -31.96
C GLY A 219 -2.02 -2.03 -31.74
N SER A 220 -2.44 -2.68 -32.83
CA SER A 220 -2.90 -4.07 -32.82
C SER A 220 -2.42 -4.90 -34.00
N GLN A 221 -2.10 -4.24 -35.12
CA GLN A 221 -1.69 -4.90 -36.39
C GLN A 221 -0.62 -4.07 -37.10
N HIS A 222 0.35 -4.75 -37.77
CA HIS A 222 1.49 -4.10 -38.40
C HIS A 222 1.12 -3.24 -39.62
N ASN A 223 0.02 -3.54 -40.31
CA ASN A 223 -0.43 -2.88 -41.53
C ASN A 223 -1.56 -1.86 -41.32
N VAL A 224 -1.90 -1.55 -40.05
CA VAL A 224 -2.96 -0.61 -39.72
C VAL A 224 -2.40 0.56 -38.92
N VAL A 225 -2.75 1.77 -39.32
CA VAL A 225 -2.51 3.00 -38.54
C VAL A 225 -3.44 2.97 -37.33
N PRO A 226 -2.92 3.03 -36.08
CA PRO A 226 -3.74 2.96 -34.89
C PRO A 226 -4.48 4.25 -34.57
#